data_daefeead6125aeb2f570c9a924921cb9
#
_entry.id   daefeead6125aeb2f570c9a924921cb9
#
_cell.length_a   1.000
_cell.length_b   1.000
_cell.length_c   1.000
_cell.angle_alpha   90.00
_cell.angle_beta   90.00
_cell.angle_gamma   90.00
#
_symmetry.space_group_name_H-M   'P 1'
#
loop_
_entity.id
_entity.type
_entity.pdbx_description
1 polymer ?
#
loop_
_entity_poly.entity_id
_entity_poly.type
_entity_poly.pdbx_seq_one_letter_code
_entity_poly.pdbx_strand_id
1 'polypeptide(L)' 'MKLFEINTSSIFDDEIRTYYTLEEDIIPALEKVRNTLPYEETAFVISQKKLVE' A
#
# COMPACT_ATOMS: atom_id res chain seq x y z
N MET A 1 -4.30 1.29 17.21
CA MET A 1 -3.81 1.01 15.85
C MET A 1 -4.62 1.78 14.82
N LYS A 2 -4.01 2.11 13.73
CA LYS A 2 -4.64 2.87 12.65
C LYS A 2 -4.87 1.98 11.44
N LEU A 3 -6.00 2.17 10.79
CA LEU A 3 -6.30 1.45 9.55
C LEU A 3 -5.91 2.33 8.36
N PHE A 4 -5.09 1.79 7.49
CA PHE A 4 -4.66 2.50 6.27
C PHE A 4 -5.18 1.82 5.03
N GLU A 5 -5.57 2.64 4.06
CA GLU A 5 -5.87 2.19 2.70
C GLU A 5 -4.71 2.62 1.81
N ILE A 6 -4.09 1.67 1.14
CA ILE A 6 -2.93 1.93 0.30
C ILE A 6 -3.23 1.42 -1.10
N ASN A 7 -3.16 2.31 -2.07
CA ASN A 7 -3.42 2.01 -3.46
C ASN A 7 -2.10 1.97 -4.23
N THR A 8 -1.91 0.91 -4.99
CA THR A 8 -0.68 0.70 -5.75
C THR A 8 -0.98 0.51 -7.22
N SER A 9 0.02 0.78 -8.04
CA SER A 9 -0.04 0.53 -9.47
C SER A 9 1.30 -0.03 -9.93
N SER A 10 1.32 -0.67 -11.08
CA SER A 10 2.54 -1.23 -11.67
C SER A 10 2.74 -0.66 -13.06
N ILE A 11 4.00 -0.56 -13.49
CA ILE A 11 4.32 -0.12 -14.85
C ILE A 11 3.87 -1.13 -15.91
N PHE A 12 3.57 -2.36 -15.51
CA PHE A 12 3.16 -3.41 -16.44
C PHE A 12 1.68 -3.42 -16.76
N ASP A 13 0.86 -2.82 -15.91
CA ASP A 13 -0.57 -2.73 -16.15
C ASP A 13 -1.13 -1.46 -15.52
N ASP A 14 -2.35 -1.09 -15.92
CA ASP A 14 -3.01 0.10 -15.40
C ASP A 14 -3.93 -0.22 -14.23
N GLU A 15 -3.89 -1.45 -13.74
CA GLU A 15 -4.77 -1.88 -12.67
C GLU A 15 -4.32 -1.33 -11.34
N ILE A 16 -5.25 -0.78 -10.60
CA ILE A 16 -4.99 -0.27 -9.26
C ILE A 16 -5.37 -1.35 -8.26
N ARG A 17 -4.44 -1.67 -7.37
CA ARG A 17 -4.67 -2.65 -6.31
C ARG A 17 -4.75 -1.93 -4.99
N THR A 18 -5.73 -2.29 -4.19
CA THR A 18 -5.98 -1.68 -2.89
C THR A 18 -5.65 -2.64 -1.77
N TYR A 19 -4.89 -2.17 -0.81
CA TYR A 19 -4.50 -2.93 0.37
C TYR A 19 -4.97 -2.20 1.61
N TYR A 20 -5.42 -2.98 2.59
CA TYR A 20 -5.81 -2.45 3.90
C TYR A 20 -4.90 -3.06 4.96
N THR A 21 -4.33 -2.23 5.82
CA THR A 21 -3.44 -2.73 6.85
C THR A 21 -3.63 -1.96 8.16
N LEU A 22 -3.52 -2.68 9.28
CA LEU A 22 -3.56 -2.12 10.62
C LEU A 22 -2.13 -1.98 11.14
N GLU A 23 -1.71 -0.76 11.38
CA GLU A 23 -0.36 -0.46 11.86
C GLU A 23 -0.36 0.76 12.76
N GLU A 24 0.73 0.93 13.51
CA GLU A 24 0.89 2.08 14.39
C GLU A 24 1.10 3.37 13.62
N ASP A 25 1.72 3.30 12.44
CA ASP A 25 2.06 4.47 11.65
C ASP A 25 2.08 4.07 10.16
N ILE A 26 2.13 5.09 9.31
CA ILE A 26 2.14 4.89 7.85
C ILE A 26 3.41 4.22 7.35
N ILE A 27 4.56 4.48 7.98
CA ILE A 27 5.83 3.90 7.52
C ILE A 27 5.81 2.37 7.56
N PRO A 28 5.51 1.71 8.69
CA PRO A 28 5.39 0.25 8.69
C PRO A 28 4.26 -0.28 7.80
N ALA A 29 3.18 0.51 7.64
CA ALA A 29 2.10 0.12 6.74
C ALA A 29 2.59 0.04 5.29
N LEU A 30 3.34 1.03 4.84
CA LEU A 30 3.90 1.06 3.49
C LEU A 30 4.90 -0.07 3.28
N GLU A 31 5.75 -0.35 4.26
CA GLU A 31 6.71 -1.45 4.19
C GLU A 31 6.01 -2.80 4.06
N LYS A 32 4.95 -3.01 4.82
CA LYS A 32 4.18 -4.25 4.79
C LYS A 32 3.55 -4.48 3.42
N VAL A 33 2.94 -3.45 2.85
CA VAL A 33 2.34 -3.53 1.51
C VAL A 33 3.42 -3.79 0.47
N ARG A 34 4.53 -3.08 0.55
CA ARG A 34 5.63 -3.23 -0.39
C ARG A 34 6.17 -4.66 -0.40
N ASN A 35 6.29 -5.28 0.77
CA ASN A 35 6.79 -6.64 0.89
C ASN A 35 5.84 -7.69 0.33
N THR A 36 4.56 -7.35 0.16
CA THR A 36 3.57 -8.28 -0.41
C THR A 36 3.39 -8.13 -1.91
N LEU A 37 3.97 -7.08 -2.52
CA LEU A 37 3.83 -6.85 -3.95
C LEU A 37 4.67 -7.86 -4.74
N PRO A 38 4.06 -8.52 -5.74
CA PRO A 38 4.77 -9.54 -6.53
C PRO A 38 5.89 -8.96 -7.41
N TYR A 39 5.79 -7.69 -7.77
CA TYR A 39 6.78 -7.02 -8.61
C TYR A 39 7.18 -5.70 -7.94
N GLU A 40 7.82 -5.80 -6.78
CA GLU A 40 8.14 -4.63 -5.97
C GLU A 40 9.02 -3.59 -6.66
N GLU A 41 9.84 -4.04 -7.62
CA GLU A 41 10.70 -3.14 -8.39
C GLU A 41 9.93 -2.25 -9.36
N THR A 42 8.75 -2.70 -9.77
CA THR A 42 7.94 -2.04 -10.79
C THR A 42 6.61 -1.53 -10.24
N ALA A 43 6.27 -1.90 -9.02
CA ALA A 43 5.06 -1.45 -8.36
C ALA A 43 5.37 -0.27 -7.45
N PHE A 44 4.44 0.66 -7.37
CA PHE A 44 4.61 1.85 -6.55
C PHE A 44 3.28 2.27 -5.92
N VAL A 45 3.39 2.96 -4.79
CA VAL A 45 2.23 3.50 -4.09
C VAL A 45 1.80 4.79 -4.77
N ILE A 46 0.55 4.85 -5.21
CA ILE A 46 0.01 6.04 -5.86
C ILE A 46 -0.81 6.90 -4.89
N SER A 47 -1.36 6.30 -3.85
CA SER A 47 -2.07 7.05 -2.82
C SER A 47 -2.12 6.26 -1.52
N GLN A 48 -2.31 6.98 -0.43
CA GLN A 48 -2.42 6.39 0.89
C GLN A 48 -3.37 7.24 1.73
N LYS A 49 -4.14 6.60 2.58
CA LYS A 49 -5.14 7.28 3.38
C LYS A 49 -5.33 6.57 4.70
N LYS A 50 -5.37 7.35 5.78
CA LYS A 50 -5.74 6.82 7.08
C LYS A 50 -7.26 6.82 7.19
N LEU A 51 -7.85 5.66 7.40
CA LEU A 51 -9.30 5.51 7.48
C LEU A 51 -9.81 5.59 8.92
N VAL A 52 -9.13 4.90 9.84
CA VAL A 52 -9.54 4.82 11.24
C VAL A 52 -8.32 4.82 12.14
N GLU A 53 -8.45 5.45 13.27
CA GLU A 53 -7.42 5.39 14.32
C GLU A 53 -7.71 4.30 15.33
#